data_fd95635abecbd98959b6ac6076dc078f
#
_entry.id   fd95635abecbd98959b6ac6076dc078f
#
_cell.length_a   1.000
_cell.length_b   1.000
_cell.length_c   1.000
_cell.angle_alpha   90.00
_cell.angle_beta   90.00
_cell.angle_gamma   90.00
#
_symmetry.space_group_name_H-M   'P 1'
#
loop_
_entity.id
_entity.type
_entity.pdbx_description
1 polymer ?
#
loop_
_entity_poly.entity_id
_entity_poly.type
_entity_poly.pdbx_seq_one_letter_code
_entity_poly.pdbx_strand_id
1 'polypeptide(L)'
;MIYKAIDRLIGYGLKKGLLEKEDIDYTRNKLLYTLCLPSYEGNGEVVECKEELVCILSDIIQYALDTGLVSDSITEQDLFDTKVMDCLLCRPSEIVRKFNELLKKSPKEATDWYYDFSKATNYIREDRIVKDVKWQADSPYGKLDITINLSKPEKDPKAIAAAKKLVQTGYPKCLLCRENEGFAGDMNKPARENHRLIPLTLSGENYFLQYSPYVYYNEHCIILNEGHVPMKIDRAVFLKLLEFTEQFPHYMAGSNADLPIVGGSILTHDHFQGGNYEFPMARAGLREEARFKGYEDIKAGVVDWPMSVIRLTGKDYKKIAELADKILGIWRGYSDEAVDVLAESDGEPHNTITPIARRRGDDFEIDLVLRNNRTTKEYPLGIFHPHDKLHHIKKENIGLIEVMGLAVLPGRLKSEMDSLRTALLEGKDIRNDEVLGKHADWVDEFMAKHKDFNKDNAEEIIRQEIGLVFSEVLTDAGVYKDDEKGRKGILRFIERVNSL
;
A
#
# COMPACT_ATOMS: atom_id res chain seq x y z
N MET A 1 11.30 19.93 -32.79
CA MET A 1 10.58 19.79 -31.50
C MET A 1 11.27 18.73 -30.64
N ILE A 2 11.53 17.51 -31.13
CA ILE A 2 12.10 16.39 -30.36
C ILE A 2 13.49 16.67 -29.78
N TYR A 3 14.41 17.28 -30.50
CA TYR A 3 15.78 17.59 -30.01
C TYR A 3 15.74 18.52 -28.79
N LYS A 4 14.82 19.50 -28.77
CA LYS A 4 14.62 20.36 -27.59
C LYS A 4 14.07 19.55 -26.39
N ALA A 5 13.23 18.56 -26.63
CA ALA A 5 12.74 17.69 -25.55
C ALA A 5 13.88 16.83 -24.99
N ILE A 6 14.78 16.31 -25.85
CA ILE A 6 16.00 15.60 -25.43
C ILE A 6 16.87 16.49 -24.53
N ASP A 7 17.17 17.74 -24.98
CA ASP A 7 18.02 18.65 -24.20
C ASP A 7 17.38 19.05 -22.87
N ARG A 8 16.05 19.28 -22.84
CA ARG A 8 15.30 19.53 -21.60
C ARG A 8 15.35 18.31 -20.65
N LEU A 9 15.22 17.10 -21.19
CA LEU A 9 15.28 15.88 -20.38
C LEU A 9 16.67 15.67 -19.78
N ILE A 10 17.73 15.92 -20.53
CA ILE A 10 19.11 15.91 -20.02
C ILE A 10 19.30 16.99 -18.95
N GLY A 11 18.80 18.22 -19.19
CA GLY A 11 18.82 19.29 -18.19
C GLY A 11 18.06 18.95 -16.91
N TYR A 12 16.93 18.24 -17.04
CA TYR A 12 16.22 17.68 -15.91
C TYR A 12 17.07 16.67 -15.14
N GLY A 13 17.71 15.73 -15.85
CA GLY A 13 18.59 14.71 -15.25
C GLY A 13 19.73 15.32 -14.44
N LEU A 14 20.40 16.35 -14.97
CA LEU A 14 21.44 17.09 -14.25
C LEU A 14 20.91 17.80 -13.01
N LYS A 15 19.78 18.49 -13.14
CA LYS A 15 19.13 19.20 -12.02
C LYS A 15 18.72 18.26 -10.88
N LYS A 16 18.28 17.06 -11.21
CA LYS A 16 17.85 16.04 -10.25
C LYS A 16 18.97 15.13 -9.74
N GLY A 17 20.20 15.33 -10.22
CA GLY A 17 21.36 14.50 -9.85
C GLY A 17 21.25 13.06 -10.32
N LEU A 18 20.53 12.83 -11.43
CA LEU A 18 20.49 11.54 -12.14
C LEU A 18 21.68 11.39 -13.08
N LEU A 19 22.26 12.51 -13.53
CA LEU A 19 23.37 12.61 -14.46
C LEU A 19 24.44 13.56 -13.93
N GLU A 20 25.69 13.27 -14.25
CA GLU A 20 26.82 14.20 -14.17
C GLU A 20 27.07 14.86 -15.53
N LYS A 21 27.91 15.89 -15.57
CA LYS A 21 28.21 16.61 -16.84
C LYS A 21 28.84 15.70 -17.89
N GLU A 22 29.62 14.74 -17.45
CA GLU A 22 30.32 13.76 -18.27
C GLU A 22 29.36 12.77 -18.95
N ASP A 23 28.11 12.66 -18.47
CA ASP A 23 27.11 11.74 -19.00
C ASP A 23 26.28 12.34 -20.15
N ILE A 24 26.40 13.65 -20.43
CA ILE A 24 25.51 14.37 -21.36
C ILE A 24 25.48 13.72 -22.74
N ASP A 25 26.65 13.55 -23.38
CA ASP A 25 26.71 13.02 -24.73
C ASP A 25 26.36 11.54 -24.80
N TYR A 26 26.75 10.76 -23.76
CA TYR A 26 26.38 9.37 -23.64
C TYR A 26 24.85 9.21 -23.54
N THR A 27 24.21 9.99 -22.68
CA THR A 27 22.76 9.98 -22.50
C THR A 27 22.03 10.45 -23.76
N ARG A 28 22.51 11.51 -24.40
CA ARG A 28 21.97 11.97 -25.66
C ARG A 28 21.98 10.88 -26.74
N ASN A 29 23.08 10.15 -26.86
CA ASN A 29 23.20 9.05 -27.82
C ASN A 29 22.27 7.89 -27.49
N LYS A 30 22.07 7.55 -26.22
CA LYS A 30 21.06 6.56 -25.79
C LYS A 30 19.64 7.00 -26.15
N LEU A 31 19.32 8.28 -25.92
CA LEU A 31 18.00 8.84 -26.27
C LEU A 31 17.79 8.85 -27.80
N LEU A 32 18.77 9.22 -28.59
CA LEU A 32 18.67 9.13 -30.05
C LEU A 32 18.39 7.71 -30.52
N TYR A 33 19.10 6.73 -29.98
CA TYR A 33 18.87 5.33 -30.29
C TYR A 33 17.45 4.87 -29.87
N THR A 34 17.01 5.23 -28.68
CA THR A 34 15.67 4.87 -28.13
C THR A 34 14.55 5.50 -28.95
N LEU A 35 14.77 6.72 -29.48
CA LEU A 35 13.82 7.47 -30.30
C LEU A 35 13.94 7.17 -31.81
N CYS A 36 14.81 6.22 -32.20
CA CYS A 36 15.09 5.86 -33.58
C CYS A 36 15.52 7.09 -34.45
N LEU A 37 16.24 8.04 -33.84
CA LEU A 37 16.77 9.22 -34.53
C LEU A 37 18.16 8.94 -35.10
N PRO A 38 18.40 9.17 -36.42
CA PRO A 38 19.67 8.83 -37.06
C PRO A 38 20.79 9.82 -36.71
N SER A 39 20.45 11.05 -36.30
CA SER A 39 21.38 12.12 -35.99
C SER A 39 20.80 13.07 -34.98
N TYR A 40 21.64 13.95 -34.42
CA TYR A 40 21.21 15.04 -33.56
C TYR A 40 21.28 16.37 -34.31
N GLU A 41 20.15 17.07 -34.40
CA GLU A 41 20.03 18.36 -35.10
C GLU A 41 19.67 19.51 -34.14
N GLY A 42 19.95 19.34 -32.86
CA GLY A 42 19.81 20.37 -31.84
C GLY A 42 21.04 21.29 -31.76
N ASN A 43 20.98 22.31 -30.91
CA ASN A 43 22.10 23.22 -30.69
C ASN A 43 23.08 22.77 -29.60
N GLY A 44 22.80 21.67 -28.92
CA GLY A 44 23.65 21.12 -27.85
C GLY A 44 23.57 21.89 -26.53
N GLU A 45 22.78 22.94 -26.44
CA GLU A 45 22.60 23.69 -25.21
C GLU A 45 21.69 22.89 -24.24
N VAL A 46 22.29 22.43 -23.16
CA VAL A 46 21.51 21.86 -22.03
C VAL A 46 20.96 23.04 -21.25
N VAL A 47 19.67 23.30 -21.42
CA VAL A 47 18.98 24.39 -20.74
C VAL A 47 18.62 23.90 -19.31
N GLU A 48 18.86 24.76 -18.32
CA GLU A 48 18.33 24.51 -16.96
C GLU A 48 16.80 24.35 -17.02
N CYS A 49 16.34 23.10 -16.77
CA CYS A 49 14.94 22.77 -16.96
C CYS A 49 14.09 23.38 -15.85
N LYS A 50 13.19 24.29 -16.21
CA LYS A 50 12.18 24.87 -15.30
C LYS A 50 10.84 24.13 -15.34
N GLU A 51 10.66 23.27 -16.34
CA GLU A 51 9.43 22.53 -16.57
C GLU A 51 9.36 21.27 -15.73
N GLU A 52 8.13 20.79 -15.48
CA GLU A 52 7.90 19.52 -14.84
C GLU A 52 8.20 18.35 -15.79
N LEU A 53 8.67 17.24 -15.26
CA LEU A 53 9.04 16.05 -16.04
C LEU A 53 7.90 15.58 -16.95
N VAL A 54 6.65 15.63 -16.46
CA VAL A 54 5.47 15.18 -17.21
C VAL A 54 5.30 15.94 -18.53
N CYS A 55 5.63 17.25 -18.58
CA CYS A 55 5.55 18.04 -19.79
C CYS A 55 6.60 17.60 -20.81
N ILE A 56 7.83 17.33 -20.34
CA ILE A 56 8.93 16.87 -21.21
C ILE A 56 8.62 15.48 -21.79
N LEU A 57 8.16 14.55 -20.92
CA LEU A 57 7.78 13.20 -21.35
C LEU A 57 6.57 13.23 -22.30
N SER A 58 5.61 14.14 -22.10
CA SER A 58 4.47 14.30 -23.00
C SER A 58 4.91 14.66 -24.41
N ASP A 59 5.87 15.59 -24.57
CA ASP A 59 6.42 15.95 -25.89
C ASP A 59 7.14 14.77 -26.56
N ILE A 60 7.86 13.96 -25.77
CA ILE A 60 8.57 12.77 -26.27
C ILE A 60 7.57 11.67 -26.68
N ILE A 61 6.55 11.45 -25.87
CA ILE A 61 5.47 10.48 -26.18
C ILE A 61 4.70 10.91 -27.42
N GLN A 62 4.39 12.22 -27.55
CA GLN A 62 3.72 12.72 -28.75
C GLN A 62 4.55 12.45 -30.01
N TYR A 63 5.88 12.69 -29.97
CA TYR A 63 6.77 12.32 -31.05
C TYR A 63 6.70 10.81 -31.37
N ALA A 64 6.71 9.96 -30.34
CA ALA A 64 6.65 8.51 -30.51
C ALA A 64 5.33 8.05 -31.13
N LEU A 65 4.20 8.68 -30.78
CA LEU A 65 2.88 8.47 -31.41
C LEU A 65 2.87 8.91 -32.88
N ASP A 66 3.36 10.12 -33.18
CA ASP A 66 3.39 10.69 -34.52
C ASP A 66 4.25 9.88 -35.50
N THR A 67 5.31 9.24 -34.99
CA THR A 67 6.23 8.40 -35.77
C THR A 67 5.86 6.91 -35.75
N GLY A 68 4.84 6.51 -35.00
CA GLY A 68 4.42 5.11 -34.91
C GLY A 68 5.35 4.21 -34.09
N LEU A 69 6.22 4.80 -33.24
CA LEU A 69 7.07 4.03 -32.30
C LEU A 69 6.25 3.40 -31.20
N VAL A 70 5.13 4.03 -30.81
CA VAL A 70 4.15 3.51 -29.85
C VAL A 70 2.74 3.70 -30.38
N SER A 71 1.81 2.86 -29.95
CA SER A 71 0.38 3.04 -30.25
C SER A 71 -0.29 3.95 -29.19
N ASP A 72 -1.52 4.38 -29.50
CA ASP A 72 -2.35 5.13 -28.55
C ASP A 72 -2.93 4.22 -27.47
N SER A 73 -2.03 3.61 -26.69
CA SER A 73 -2.32 2.75 -25.54
C SER A 73 -1.54 3.26 -24.33
N ILE A 74 -2.23 3.55 -23.25
CA ILE A 74 -1.62 3.99 -21.98
C ILE A 74 -0.51 3.01 -21.55
N THR A 75 -0.75 1.71 -21.71
CA THR A 75 0.25 0.69 -21.34
C THR A 75 1.52 0.81 -22.19
N GLU A 76 1.41 0.96 -23.51
CA GLU A 76 2.60 1.11 -24.39
C GLU A 76 3.32 2.43 -24.13
N GLN A 77 2.59 3.52 -23.90
CA GLN A 77 3.17 4.80 -23.50
C GLN A 77 3.95 4.70 -22.19
N ASP A 78 3.39 3.97 -21.19
CA ASP A 78 4.06 3.72 -19.91
C ASP A 78 5.32 2.85 -20.03
N LEU A 79 5.30 1.86 -20.92
CA LEU A 79 6.49 1.07 -21.22
C LEU A 79 7.56 1.94 -21.88
N PHE A 80 7.16 2.80 -22.83
CA PHE A 80 8.09 3.63 -23.59
C PHE A 80 8.69 4.76 -22.75
N ASP A 81 7.89 5.47 -21.96
CA ASP A 81 8.43 6.54 -21.11
C ASP A 81 9.40 5.98 -20.04
N THR A 82 9.14 4.77 -19.53
CA THR A 82 10.04 4.08 -18.61
C THR A 82 11.38 3.77 -19.28
N LYS A 83 11.36 3.30 -20.54
CA LYS A 83 12.54 3.07 -21.35
C LYS A 83 13.32 4.37 -21.65
N VAL A 84 12.61 5.47 -21.89
CA VAL A 84 13.22 6.81 -22.08
C VAL A 84 13.91 7.24 -20.77
N MET A 85 13.27 7.07 -19.63
CA MET A 85 13.86 7.42 -18.34
C MET A 85 15.08 6.57 -17.98
N ASP A 86 15.14 5.29 -18.37
CA ASP A 86 16.33 4.45 -18.15
C ASP A 86 17.58 5.01 -18.82
N CYS A 87 17.42 5.79 -19.89
CA CYS A 87 18.56 6.45 -20.54
C CYS A 87 19.34 7.40 -19.61
N LEU A 88 18.69 7.91 -18.56
CA LEU A 88 19.26 8.83 -17.58
C LEU A 88 19.84 8.14 -16.36
N LEU A 89 19.70 6.82 -16.24
CA LEU A 89 19.96 6.14 -14.96
C LEU A 89 21.31 5.44 -14.93
N CYS A 90 21.98 5.57 -13.80
CA CYS A 90 23.15 4.78 -13.47
C CYS A 90 22.77 3.34 -13.09
N ARG A 91 23.79 2.48 -12.98
CA ARG A 91 23.61 1.07 -12.62
C ARG A 91 23.15 0.91 -11.16
N PRO A 92 22.43 -0.20 -10.84
CA PRO A 92 22.01 -0.51 -9.47
C PRO A 92 23.13 -0.40 -8.42
N SER A 93 24.35 -0.86 -8.76
CA SER A 93 25.49 -0.81 -7.84
C SER A 93 25.90 0.60 -7.41
N GLU A 94 25.64 1.62 -8.21
CA GLU A 94 25.92 3.01 -7.86
C GLU A 94 24.88 3.55 -6.90
N ILE A 95 23.62 3.24 -7.15
CA ILE A 95 22.50 3.61 -6.25
C ILE A 95 22.70 2.96 -4.87
N VAL A 96 23.02 1.68 -4.83
CA VAL A 96 23.32 0.96 -3.57
C VAL A 96 24.50 1.58 -2.83
N ARG A 97 25.59 1.95 -3.54
CA ARG A 97 26.74 2.61 -2.96
C ARG A 97 26.35 3.95 -2.34
N LYS A 98 25.63 4.78 -3.08
CA LYS A 98 25.17 6.10 -2.63
C LYS A 98 24.23 5.99 -1.41
N PHE A 99 23.28 5.07 -1.46
CA PHE A 99 22.39 4.80 -0.32
C PHE A 99 23.19 4.42 0.94
N ASN A 100 24.14 3.48 0.81
CA ASN A 100 24.97 3.03 1.93
C ASN A 100 25.91 4.11 2.48
N GLU A 101 26.38 5.04 1.65
CA GLU A 101 27.13 6.20 2.10
C GLU A 101 26.28 7.16 2.95
N LEU A 102 25.04 7.39 2.53
CA LEU A 102 24.08 8.21 3.27
C LEU A 102 23.62 7.50 4.54
N LEU A 103 23.37 6.19 4.47
CA LEU A 103 22.96 5.39 5.62
C LEU A 103 23.96 5.45 6.79
N LYS A 104 25.27 5.54 6.48
CA LYS A 104 26.32 5.74 7.49
C LYS A 104 26.20 7.07 8.24
N LYS A 105 25.53 8.06 7.64
CA LYS A 105 25.30 9.38 8.26
C LYS A 105 23.98 9.39 9.01
N SER A 106 22.91 8.98 8.32
CA SER A 106 21.56 8.94 8.89
C SER A 106 20.67 8.02 8.07
N PRO A 107 19.92 7.09 8.72
CA PRO A 107 18.88 6.32 8.04
C PRO A 107 17.87 7.20 7.29
N LYS A 108 17.50 8.34 7.91
CA LYS A 108 16.54 9.26 7.30
C LYS A 108 17.09 9.93 6.04
N GLU A 109 18.36 10.39 6.05
CA GLU A 109 18.96 10.97 4.84
C GLU A 109 19.02 9.97 3.69
N ALA A 110 19.31 8.70 3.99
CA ALA A 110 19.36 7.65 2.98
C ALA A 110 17.98 7.37 2.35
N THR A 111 16.95 7.26 3.18
CA THR A 111 15.57 7.03 2.71
C THR A 111 14.99 8.22 2.00
N ASP A 112 15.19 9.46 2.50
CA ASP A 112 14.75 10.70 1.84
C ASP A 112 15.37 10.79 0.42
N TRP A 113 16.68 10.58 0.31
CA TRP A 113 17.37 10.59 -0.99
C TRP A 113 16.83 9.52 -1.94
N TYR A 114 16.62 8.30 -1.45
CA TYR A 114 16.12 7.20 -2.29
C TYR A 114 14.66 7.41 -2.70
N TYR A 115 13.86 8.03 -1.84
CA TYR A 115 12.49 8.42 -2.18
C TYR A 115 12.47 9.51 -3.27
N ASP A 116 13.30 10.54 -3.12
CA ASP A 116 13.46 11.60 -4.13
C ASP A 116 14.00 11.05 -5.45
N PHE A 117 14.96 10.12 -5.41
CA PHE A 117 15.41 9.38 -6.59
C PHE A 117 14.26 8.65 -7.26
N SER A 118 13.43 7.93 -6.52
CA SER A 118 12.30 7.16 -7.06
C SER A 118 11.23 8.04 -7.71
N LYS A 119 11.07 9.28 -7.24
CA LYS A 119 10.24 10.32 -7.89
C LYS A 119 10.92 10.88 -9.14
N ALA A 120 12.18 11.24 -9.03
CA ALA A 120 12.93 11.84 -10.12
C ALA A 120 13.06 10.91 -11.33
N THR A 121 13.06 9.59 -11.12
CA THR A 121 13.11 8.59 -12.21
C THR A 121 11.74 8.28 -12.83
N ASN A 122 10.67 8.97 -12.44
CA ASN A 122 9.29 8.66 -12.84
C ASN A 122 8.84 7.24 -12.47
N TYR A 123 9.56 6.56 -11.56
CA TYR A 123 9.07 5.30 -11.01
C TYR A 123 7.85 5.55 -10.11
N ILE A 124 7.90 6.60 -9.31
CA ILE A 124 6.74 7.18 -8.61
C ILE A 124 6.18 8.28 -9.52
N ARG A 125 4.99 8.05 -10.06
CA ARG A 125 4.33 8.97 -10.99
C ARG A 125 3.52 10.02 -10.22
N GLU A 126 4.19 11.09 -9.80
CA GLU A 126 3.58 12.15 -8.98
C GLU A 126 2.38 12.82 -9.68
N ASP A 127 2.42 12.96 -11.02
CA ASP A 127 1.32 13.48 -11.84
C ASP A 127 0.02 12.66 -11.75
N ARG A 128 0.12 11.37 -11.43
CA ARG A 128 -1.03 10.49 -11.20
C ARG A 128 -1.48 10.51 -9.75
N ILE A 129 -0.53 10.48 -8.81
CA ILE A 129 -0.80 10.43 -7.37
C ILE A 129 -1.53 11.69 -6.91
N VAL A 130 -1.24 12.86 -7.49
CA VAL A 130 -1.91 14.12 -7.17
C VAL A 130 -3.42 14.10 -7.48
N LYS A 131 -3.87 13.16 -8.32
CA LYS A 131 -5.29 13.00 -8.68
C LYS A 131 -6.08 12.24 -7.61
N ASP A 132 -5.41 11.51 -6.72
CA ASP A 132 -6.07 10.78 -5.63
C ASP A 132 -6.84 11.75 -4.74
N VAL A 133 -8.08 11.39 -4.38
CA VAL A 133 -8.89 12.19 -3.48
C VAL A 133 -8.68 11.69 -2.06
N LYS A 134 -8.19 12.55 -1.18
CA LYS A 134 -7.83 12.21 0.21
C LYS A 134 -8.54 13.13 1.19
N TRP A 135 -9.09 12.56 2.27
CA TRP A 135 -9.68 13.30 3.38
C TRP A 135 -9.65 12.49 4.68
N GLN A 136 -9.98 13.12 5.78
CA GLN A 136 -10.20 12.45 7.07
C GLN A 136 -11.67 12.46 7.42
N ALA A 137 -12.16 11.39 8.04
CA ALA A 137 -13.51 11.28 8.56
C ALA A 137 -13.48 10.93 10.04
N ASP A 138 -14.37 11.51 10.82
CA ASP A 138 -14.53 11.21 12.24
C ASP A 138 -15.20 9.85 12.43
N SER A 139 -14.76 9.09 13.43
CA SER A 139 -15.33 7.81 13.82
C SER A 139 -15.34 7.67 15.35
N PRO A 140 -16.06 6.69 15.91
CA PRO A 140 -16.00 6.41 17.35
C PRO A 140 -14.58 6.10 17.87
N TYR A 141 -13.65 5.72 16.99
CA TYR A 141 -12.27 5.34 17.30
C TYR A 141 -11.24 6.43 16.90
N GLY A 142 -11.71 7.66 16.68
CA GLY A 142 -10.89 8.78 16.19
C GLY A 142 -10.98 8.97 14.67
N LYS A 143 -10.08 9.80 14.13
CA LYS A 143 -10.10 10.11 12.70
C LYS A 143 -9.54 8.96 11.87
N LEU A 144 -10.29 8.55 10.85
CA LEU A 144 -9.88 7.61 9.83
C LEU A 144 -9.37 8.36 8.59
N ASP A 145 -8.37 7.80 7.92
CA ASP A 145 -7.84 8.36 6.68
C ASP A 145 -8.52 7.66 5.50
N ILE A 146 -9.08 8.44 4.56
CA ILE A 146 -9.82 7.90 3.42
C ILE A 146 -9.16 8.36 2.13
N THR A 147 -8.94 7.44 1.21
CA THR A 147 -8.39 7.72 -0.11
C THR A 147 -9.23 7.04 -1.19
N ILE A 148 -9.71 7.80 -2.17
CA ILE A 148 -10.15 7.23 -3.46
C ILE A 148 -8.93 7.22 -4.36
N ASN A 149 -8.45 6.02 -4.69
CA ASN A 149 -7.24 5.85 -5.48
C ASN A 149 -7.55 5.96 -6.97
N LEU A 150 -6.99 7.01 -7.60
CA LEU A 150 -7.07 7.28 -9.04
C LEU A 150 -5.73 7.08 -9.75
N SER A 151 -4.66 6.86 -9.00
CA SER A 151 -3.30 6.70 -9.52
C SER A 151 -3.04 5.31 -10.13
N LYS A 152 -3.81 4.30 -9.73
CA LYS A 152 -3.75 2.96 -10.31
C LYS A 152 -4.60 2.92 -11.57
N PRO A 153 -4.00 2.86 -12.78
CA PRO A 153 -4.77 2.82 -14.00
C PRO A 153 -5.65 1.56 -14.05
N GLU A 154 -6.94 1.75 -14.35
CA GLU A 154 -7.80 0.64 -14.73
C GLU A 154 -7.29 0.10 -16.07
N LYS A 155 -7.17 -1.23 -16.19
CA LYS A 155 -6.70 -1.83 -17.44
C LYS A 155 -7.74 -1.57 -18.53
N ASP A 156 -7.29 -0.92 -19.62
CA ASP A 156 -8.08 -0.76 -20.84
C ASP A 156 -8.57 -2.14 -21.33
N PRO A 157 -9.86 -2.31 -21.72
CA PRO A 157 -10.37 -3.54 -22.30
C PRO A 157 -9.55 -4.05 -23.51
N LYS A 158 -8.99 -3.16 -24.32
CA LYS A 158 -8.09 -3.50 -25.43
C LYS A 158 -6.77 -4.07 -24.93
N ALA A 159 -6.20 -3.48 -23.89
CA ALA A 159 -4.98 -3.99 -23.23
C ALA A 159 -5.22 -5.36 -22.59
N ILE A 160 -6.39 -5.58 -21.96
CA ILE A 160 -6.78 -6.89 -21.42
C ILE A 160 -6.89 -7.94 -22.54
N ALA A 161 -7.48 -7.59 -23.70
CA ALA A 161 -7.63 -8.48 -24.82
C ALA A 161 -6.28 -8.81 -25.48
N ALA A 162 -5.38 -7.83 -25.62
CA ALA A 162 -4.01 -8.02 -26.11
C ALA A 162 -3.20 -8.91 -25.15
N ALA A 163 -3.30 -8.63 -23.86
CA ALA A 163 -2.64 -9.39 -22.80
C ALA A 163 -2.98 -10.88 -22.79
N LYS A 164 -4.24 -11.24 -23.10
CA LYS A 164 -4.67 -12.65 -23.20
C LYS A 164 -4.02 -13.42 -24.36
N LYS A 165 -3.52 -12.72 -25.38
CA LYS A 165 -2.87 -13.34 -26.56
C LYS A 165 -1.38 -13.59 -26.37
N LEU A 166 -0.76 -12.99 -25.35
CA LEU A 166 0.66 -13.13 -25.08
C LEU A 166 0.97 -14.46 -24.38
N VAL A 167 2.08 -15.08 -24.80
CA VAL A 167 2.63 -16.24 -24.08
C VAL A 167 3.08 -15.77 -22.71
N GLN A 168 2.50 -16.32 -21.66
CA GLN A 168 2.89 -16.00 -20.29
C GLN A 168 4.27 -16.62 -20.01
N THR A 169 5.26 -15.76 -19.80
CA THR A 169 6.60 -16.16 -19.37
C THR A 169 6.66 -16.23 -17.85
N GLY A 170 7.38 -17.22 -17.32
CA GLY A 170 7.62 -17.36 -15.87
C GLY A 170 8.69 -16.40 -15.31
N TYR A 171 9.10 -15.36 -16.07
CA TYR A 171 10.12 -14.39 -15.68
C TYR A 171 9.65 -12.95 -15.93
N PRO A 172 9.75 -12.07 -14.92
CA PRO A 172 9.82 -12.39 -13.49
C PRO A 172 8.60 -13.20 -13.02
N LYS A 173 8.75 -14.02 -11.96
CA LYS A 173 7.64 -14.88 -11.47
C LYS A 173 6.46 -14.07 -10.92
N CYS A 174 6.73 -12.97 -10.23
CA CYS A 174 5.70 -12.04 -9.74
C CYS A 174 6.23 -10.60 -9.69
N LEU A 175 5.36 -9.64 -9.36
CA LEU A 175 5.68 -8.21 -9.29
C LEU A 175 6.69 -7.84 -8.18
N LEU A 176 6.92 -8.74 -7.21
CA LEU A 176 7.84 -8.52 -6.09
C LEU A 176 9.18 -9.26 -6.28
N CYS A 177 9.39 -10.01 -7.37
CA CYS A 177 10.68 -10.63 -7.63
C CYS A 177 11.72 -9.58 -7.96
N ARG A 178 12.94 -9.75 -7.41
CA ARG A 178 14.08 -8.83 -7.66
C ARG A 178 14.42 -8.69 -9.14
N GLU A 179 14.12 -9.71 -9.94
CA GLU A 179 14.30 -9.73 -11.38
C GLU A 179 13.44 -8.69 -12.14
N ASN A 180 12.53 -8.01 -11.44
CA ASN A 180 11.85 -6.84 -12.01
C ASN A 180 12.78 -5.64 -12.18
N GLU A 181 13.86 -5.51 -11.40
CA GLU A 181 14.82 -4.41 -11.57
C GLU A 181 15.43 -4.42 -12.97
N GLY A 182 15.20 -3.33 -13.72
CA GLY A 182 15.64 -3.22 -15.12
C GLY A 182 14.81 -4.02 -16.14
N PHE A 183 13.66 -4.61 -15.74
CA PHE A 183 12.80 -5.34 -16.66
C PHE A 183 12.00 -4.38 -17.55
N ALA A 184 12.06 -4.60 -18.88
CA ALA A 184 11.38 -3.73 -19.84
C ALA A 184 9.85 -3.76 -19.79
N GLY A 185 9.30 -4.79 -19.14
CA GLY A 185 7.85 -4.96 -19.11
C GLY A 185 7.27 -5.55 -20.39
N ASP A 186 5.97 -5.75 -20.37
CA ASP A 186 5.13 -6.13 -21.48
C ASP A 186 3.68 -5.70 -21.22
N MET A 187 2.73 -6.05 -22.09
CA MET A 187 1.31 -5.70 -21.91
C MET A 187 0.69 -6.30 -20.64
N ASN A 188 1.32 -7.31 -20.02
CA ASN A 188 0.88 -7.96 -18.79
C ASN A 188 1.66 -7.52 -17.56
N LYS A 189 2.92 -7.13 -17.74
CA LYS A 189 3.87 -6.82 -16.68
C LYS A 189 4.39 -5.40 -16.85
N PRO A 190 4.34 -4.56 -15.81
CA PRO A 190 4.81 -3.18 -15.92
C PRO A 190 6.32 -3.13 -16.17
N ALA A 191 6.76 -2.12 -16.92
CA ALA A 191 8.17 -1.80 -17.04
C ALA A 191 8.76 -1.38 -15.68
N ARG A 192 10.03 -1.73 -15.49
CA ARG A 192 10.81 -1.46 -14.27
C ARG A 192 12.25 -1.06 -14.60
N GLU A 193 12.51 -0.60 -15.83
CA GLU A 193 13.84 -0.13 -16.26
C GLU A 193 14.31 1.06 -15.43
N ASN A 194 13.37 1.91 -14.98
CA ASN A 194 13.61 3.07 -14.12
C ASN A 194 13.56 2.77 -12.60
N HIS A 195 13.48 1.51 -12.22
CA HIS A 195 13.40 1.04 -10.83
C HIS A 195 14.76 0.53 -10.35
N ARG A 196 15.09 0.78 -9.08
CA ARG A 196 16.30 0.26 -8.41
C ARG A 196 15.93 -0.27 -7.03
N LEU A 197 16.62 -1.31 -6.59
CA LEU A 197 16.42 -2.00 -5.31
C LEU A 197 17.56 -1.71 -4.35
N ILE A 198 17.25 -1.55 -3.07
CA ILE A 198 18.25 -1.42 -2.01
C ILE A 198 18.34 -2.72 -1.21
N PRO A 199 19.48 -3.44 -1.22
CA PRO A 199 19.66 -4.63 -0.43
C PRO A 199 19.60 -4.34 1.07
N LEU A 200 18.92 -5.19 1.83
CA LEU A 200 18.83 -5.18 3.29
C LEU A 200 19.13 -6.56 3.84
N THR A 201 19.54 -6.62 5.11
CA THR A 201 19.63 -7.89 5.86
C THR A 201 18.70 -7.79 7.06
N LEU A 202 17.80 -8.77 7.21
CA LEU A 202 16.87 -8.88 8.34
C LEU A 202 16.99 -10.31 8.90
N SER A 203 17.33 -10.43 10.18
CA SER A 203 17.56 -11.71 10.86
C SER A 203 18.52 -12.65 10.10
N GLY A 204 19.54 -12.07 9.44
CA GLY A 204 20.53 -12.81 8.65
C GLY A 204 20.07 -13.26 7.26
N GLU A 205 18.86 -12.94 6.84
CA GLU A 205 18.32 -13.21 5.51
C GLU A 205 18.38 -11.97 4.60
N ASN A 206 18.48 -12.19 3.30
CA ASN A 206 18.55 -11.13 2.30
C ASN A 206 17.16 -10.66 1.91
N TYR A 207 16.97 -9.36 1.99
CA TYR A 207 15.76 -8.63 1.56
C TYR A 207 16.15 -7.46 0.67
N PHE A 208 15.16 -6.85 0.05
CA PHE A 208 15.31 -5.60 -0.69
C PHE A 208 14.25 -4.59 -0.28
N LEU A 209 14.64 -3.33 -0.21
CA LEU A 209 13.74 -2.20 -0.05
C LEU A 209 13.44 -1.59 -1.42
N GLN A 210 12.16 -1.33 -1.67
CA GLN A 210 11.68 -0.50 -2.78
C GLN A 210 10.51 0.36 -2.32
N TYR A 211 10.30 1.52 -2.96
CA TYR A 211 9.06 2.25 -2.76
C TYR A 211 7.94 1.68 -3.61
N SER A 212 6.70 1.84 -3.13
CA SER A 212 5.52 1.53 -3.91
C SER A 212 5.25 2.66 -4.92
N PRO A 213 5.06 2.36 -6.21
CA PRO A 213 4.75 3.39 -7.19
C PRO A 213 3.36 4.03 -6.98
N TYR A 214 2.52 3.44 -6.14
CA TYR A 214 1.16 3.92 -5.87
C TYR A 214 1.07 4.90 -4.69
N VAL A 215 2.07 4.95 -3.81
CA VAL A 215 2.19 5.88 -2.67
C VAL A 215 0.86 6.07 -1.93
N TYR A 216 0.30 5.00 -1.39
CA TYR A 216 -0.95 5.08 -0.62
C TYR A 216 -0.83 5.99 0.62
N TYR A 217 0.38 6.08 1.17
CA TYR A 217 0.77 6.96 2.27
C TYR A 217 2.24 7.39 2.10
N ASN A 218 2.69 8.35 2.91
CA ASN A 218 4.04 8.93 2.77
C ASN A 218 5.13 7.85 2.83
N GLU A 219 6.02 7.88 1.84
CA GLU A 219 7.16 6.95 1.71
C GLU A 219 6.75 5.47 1.79
N HIS A 220 5.55 5.11 1.27
CA HIS A 220 5.09 3.73 1.23
C HIS A 220 6.10 2.85 0.53
N CYS A 221 6.67 1.89 1.26
CA CYS A 221 7.69 0.98 0.76
C CYS A 221 7.29 -0.49 0.93
N ILE A 222 7.96 -1.32 0.15
CA ILE A 222 7.86 -2.79 0.20
C ILE A 222 9.24 -3.32 0.56
N ILE A 223 9.28 -4.20 1.54
CA ILE A 223 10.47 -4.95 1.96
C ILE A 223 10.25 -6.38 1.48
N LEU A 224 10.89 -6.77 0.39
CA LEU A 224 10.67 -8.06 -0.28
C LEU A 224 11.83 -9.04 -0.01
N ASN A 225 11.48 -10.30 0.21
CA ASN A 225 12.47 -11.37 0.34
C ASN A 225 13.23 -11.58 -0.99
N GLU A 226 14.52 -11.85 -0.94
CA GLU A 226 15.32 -12.17 -2.12
C GLU A 226 14.76 -13.38 -2.87
N GLY A 227 14.30 -14.40 -2.13
CA GLY A 227 13.71 -15.62 -2.67
C GLY A 227 12.21 -15.49 -2.91
N HIS A 228 11.71 -16.06 -4.00
CA HIS A 228 10.28 -16.22 -4.23
C HIS A 228 9.72 -17.36 -3.37
N VAL A 229 9.48 -17.08 -2.10
CA VAL A 229 8.98 -18.02 -1.09
C VAL A 229 7.62 -17.54 -0.56
N PRO A 230 6.69 -18.44 -0.20
CA PRO A 230 5.40 -18.05 0.35
C PRO A 230 5.52 -17.29 1.66
N MET A 231 4.58 -16.38 1.89
CA MET A 231 4.41 -15.69 3.18
C MET A 231 4.06 -16.69 4.28
N LYS A 232 4.62 -16.45 5.45
CA LYS A 232 4.31 -17.19 6.67
C LYS A 232 4.47 -16.25 7.86
N ILE A 233 3.49 -16.21 8.73
CA ILE A 233 3.59 -15.46 9.99
C ILE A 233 4.14 -16.40 11.06
N ASP A 234 5.30 -16.05 11.61
CA ASP A 234 5.97 -16.76 12.70
C ASP A 234 6.92 -15.81 13.46
N ARG A 235 7.66 -16.36 14.43
CA ARG A 235 8.63 -15.59 15.22
C ARG A 235 9.63 -14.81 14.38
N ALA A 236 10.08 -15.39 13.27
CA ALA A 236 11.06 -14.75 12.40
C ALA A 236 10.51 -13.47 11.77
N VAL A 237 9.23 -13.46 11.42
CA VAL A 237 8.55 -12.25 10.90
C VAL A 237 8.50 -11.15 11.95
N PHE A 238 8.14 -11.47 13.21
CA PHE A 238 8.12 -10.45 14.27
C PHE A 238 9.51 -9.85 14.51
N LEU A 239 10.56 -10.68 14.51
CA LEU A 239 11.94 -10.21 14.62
C LEU A 239 12.32 -9.31 13.44
N LYS A 240 12.05 -9.72 12.20
CA LYS A 240 12.39 -8.96 11.00
C LYS A 240 11.70 -7.59 10.95
N LEU A 241 10.41 -7.52 11.33
CA LEU A 241 9.68 -6.25 11.41
C LEU A 241 10.30 -5.32 12.46
N LEU A 242 10.63 -5.82 13.64
CA LEU A 242 11.25 -5.04 14.71
C LEU A 242 12.68 -4.61 14.35
N GLU A 243 13.49 -5.49 13.76
CA GLU A 243 14.83 -5.16 13.25
C GLU A 243 14.79 -4.11 12.13
N PHE A 244 13.78 -4.15 11.26
CA PHE A 244 13.59 -3.10 10.25
C PHE A 244 13.35 -1.74 10.91
N THR A 245 12.52 -1.69 11.96
CA THR A 245 12.27 -0.43 12.70
C THR A 245 13.46 -0.01 13.57
N GLU A 246 14.39 -0.89 13.88
CA GLU A 246 15.68 -0.55 14.49
C GLU A 246 16.61 0.13 13.46
N GLN A 247 16.68 -0.43 12.23
CA GLN A 247 17.48 0.13 11.14
C GLN A 247 16.92 1.47 10.63
N PHE A 248 15.59 1.60 10.58
CA PHE A 248 14.87 2.79 10.09
C PHE A 248 13.85 3.28 11.14
N PRO A 249 14.29 3.96 12.21
CA PRO A 249 13.43 4.29 13.35
C PRO A 249 12.26 5.23 13.04
N HIS A 250 12.31 5.94 11.93
CA HIS A 250 11.26 6.83 11.45
C HIS A 250 10.19 6.10 10.61
N TYR A 251 10.38 4.81 10.34
CA TYR A 251 9.44 3.97 9.60
C TYR A 251 8.65 3.05 10.52
N MET A 252 7.44 2.73 10.09
CA MET A 252 6.72 1.55 10.52
C MET A 252 6.95 0.41 9.52
N ALA A 253 6.75 -0.82 9.94
CA ALA A 253 6.69 -1.99 9.06
C ALA A 253 5.64 -2.99 9.54
N GLY A 254 4.93 -3.62 8.61
CA GLY A 254 3.94 -4.63 8.92
C GLY A 254 3.85 -5.70 7.85
N SER A 255 3.26 -6.83 8.19
CA SER A 255 2.98 -7.93 7.27
C SER A 255 1.49 -8.13 7.09
N ASN A 256 1.05 -8.41 5.87
CA ASN A 256 -0.26 -9.00 5.69
C ASN A 256 -0.34 -10.36 6.39
N ALA A 257 -1.54 -10.80 6.72
CA ALA A 257 -1.78 -12.15 7.20
C ALA A 257 -1.45 -13.19 6.12
N ASP A 258 -1.07 -14.39 6.55
CA ASP A 258 -0.62 -15.49 5.68
C ASP A 258 -1.76 -16.44 5.22
N LEU A 259 -3.01 -16.14 5.58
CA LEU A 259 -4.18 -16.89 5.16
C LEU A 259 -5.00 -16.12 4.11
N PRO A 260 -5.65 -16.80 3.15
CA PRO A 260 -6.56 -16.16 2.20
C PRO A 260 -7.71 -15.44 2.91
N ILE A 261 -8.39 -14.53 2.21
CA ILE A 261 -9.51 -13.68 2.71
C ILE A 261 -9.02 -12.57 3.65
N VAL A 262 -8.15 -12.86 4.60
CA VAL A 262 -7.62 -11.90 5.59
C VAL A 262 -6.18 -11.45 5.28
N GLY A 263 -5.57 -12.01 4.22
CA GLY A 263 -4.24 -11.65 3.73
C GLY A 263 -4.26 -10.65 2.59
N GLY A 264 -3.07 -10.30 2.12
CA GLY A 264 -2.87 -9.46 0.93
C GLY A 264 -3.08 -10.22 -0.37
N SER A 265 -2.90 -9.52 -1.50
CA SER A 265 -3.09 -10.08 -2.84
C SER A 265 -1.94 -10.99 -3.31
N ILE A 266 -0.76 -10.92 -2.69
CA ILE A 266 0.42 -11.70 -3.05
C ILE A 266 0.86 -12.50 -1.83
N LEU A 267 0.35 -13.71 -1.69
CA LEU A 267 0.74 -14.63 -0.61
C LEU A 267 1.92 -15.54 -0.99
N THR A 268 2.25 -15.61 -2.28
CA THR A 268 3.28 -16.50 -2.83
C THR A 268 4.70 -15.96 -2.72
N HIS A 269 4.86 -14.70 -2.35
CA HIS A 269 6.15 -14.06 -2.19
C HIS A 269 6.21 -13.30 -0.85
N ASP A 270 7.09 -13.73 0.05
CA ASP A 270 7.28 -13.12 1.36
C ASP A 270 7.72 -11.67 1.25
N HIS A 271 6.95 -10.78 1.87
CA HIS A 271 7.20 -9.35 1.85
C HIS A 271 6.49 -8.64 3.00
N PHE A 272 7.03 -7.48 3.38
CA PHE A 272 6.44 -6.55 4.33
C PHE A 272 6.14 -5.23 3.64
N GLN A 273 5.27 -4.43 4.23
CA GLN A 273 5.02 -3.06 3.83
C GLN A 273 5.46 -2.13 4.95
N GLY A 274 6.08 -1.01 4.59
CA GLY A 274 6.57 -0.03 5.54
C GLY A 274 6.44 1.39 5.00
N GLY A 275 6.93 2.36 5.77
CA GLY A 275 6.97 3.75 5.37
C GLY A 275 6.91 4.72 6.54
N ASN A 276 7.08 5.99 6.23
CA ASN A 276 7.08 7.09 7.18
C ASN A 276 5.68 7.67 7.34
N TYR A 277 4.81 6.94 8.04
CA TYR A 277 3.43 7.37 8.24
C TYR A 277 2.88 6.89 9.59
N GLU A 278 2.21 7.78 10.32
CA GLU A 278 1.51 7.44 11.56
C GLU A 278 0.03 7.22 11.29
N PHE A 279 -0.36 5.96 11.23
CA PHE A 279 -1.73 5.53 10.96
C PHE A 279 -2.69 5.83 12.13
N PRO A 280 -4.02 5.93 11.87
CA PRO A 280 -5.03 6.09 12.90
C PRO A 280 -4.90 5.08 14.05
N MET A 281 -4.75 3.79 13.77
CA MET A 281 -4.57 2.75 14.79
C MET A 281 -3.34 3.00 15.68
N ALA A 282 -2.26 3.55 15.13
CA ALA A 282 -1.07 3.87 15.90
C ALA A 282 -1.31 4.99 16.93
N ARG A 283 -2.24 5.91 16.65
CA ARG A 283 -2.64 7.01 17.56
C ARG A 283 -3.65 6.55 18.61
N ALA A 284 -4.32 5.42 18.39
CA ALA A 284 -5.31 4.89 19.33
C ALA A 284 -4.67 4.47 20.66
N GLY A 285 -5.32 4.79 21.76
CA GLY A 285 -4.93 4.40 23.11
C GLY A 285 -5.23 2.93 23.41
N LEU A 286 -4.94 2.51 24.62
CA LEU A 286 -5.37 1.21 25.13
C LEU A 286 -6.76 1.36 25.73
N ARG A 287 -7.66 0.46 25.35
CA ARG A 287 -8.97 0.28 25.99
C ARG A 287 -8.82 -0.42 27.34
N GLU A 288 -7.90 -1.38 27.41
CA GLU A 288 -7.65 -2.18 28.59
C GLU A 288 -6.18 -2.61 28.65
N GLU A 289 -5.57 -2.50 29.84
CA GLU A 289 -4.21 -3.00 30.06
C GLU A 289 -4.23 -4.53 30.20
N ALA A 290 -3.22 -5.18 29.69
CA ALA A 290 -2.98 -6.60 29.81
C ALA A 290 -1.61 -6.86 30.43
N ARG A 291 -1.49 -7.96 31.16
CA ARG A 291 -0.21 -8.43 31.71
C ARG A 291 0.02 -9.86 31.30
N PHE A 292 1.24 -10.14 30.83
CA PHE A 292 1.64 -11.47 30.43
C PHE A 292 2.69 -12.01 31.41
N LYS A 293 2.40 -13.15 32.01
CA LYS A 293 3.26 -13.81 32.99
C LYS A 293 4.63 -14.17 32.38
N GLY A 294 5.70 -13.73 33.01
CA GLY A 294 7.07 -13.88 32.53
C GLY A 294 7.55 -12.74 31.60
N TYR A 295 6.66 -11.74 31.34
CA TYR A 295 6.94 -10.59 30.46
C TYR A 295 6.51 -9.27 31.12
N GLU A 296 6.73 -9.14 32.43
CA GLU A 296 6.27 -8.01 33.25
C GLU A 296 6.95 -6.66 32.87
N ASP A 297 8.06 -6.72 32.15
CA ASP A 297 8.78 -5.59 31.58
C ASP A 297 8.24 -5.11 30.23
N ILE A 298 7.32 -5.86 29.62
CA ILE A 298 6.59 -5.47 28.42
C ILE A 298 5.24 -4.86 28.81
N LYS A 299 5.01 -3.61 28.44
CA LYS A 299 3.68 -2.99 28.54
C LYS A 299 2.79 -3.59 27.47
N ALA A 300 1.63 -4.06 27.85
CA ALA A 300 0.68 -4.68 26.93
C ALA A 300 -0.75 -4.23 27.18
N GLY A 301 -1.60 -4.32 26.17
CA GLY A 301 -3.02 -4.01 26.29
C GLY A 301 -3.80 -4.22 25.01
N VAL A 302 -5.11 -4.16 25.14
CA VAL A 302 -6.05 -4.16 24.01
C VAL A 302 -6.21 -2.74 23.52
N VAL A 303 -5.97 -2.51 22.24
CA VAL A 303 -6.08 -1.17 21.61
C VAL A 303 -7.56 -0.79 21.50
N ASP A 304 -7.85 0.50 21.74
CA ASP A 304 -9.19 1.07 21.50
C ASP A 304 -9.42 1.27 20.01
N TRP A 305 -9.76 0.18 19.35
CA TRP A 305 -9.86 0.04 17.91
C TRP A 305 -11.02 -0.90 17.52
N PRO A 306 -11.68 -0.72 16.35
CA PRO A 306 -12.79 -1.59 15.94
C PRO A 306 -12.37 -3.04 15.69
N MET A 307 -11.10 -3.27 15.38
CA MET A 307 -10.53 -4.60 15.25
C MET A 307 -9.85 -5.06 16.55
N SER A 308 -9.64 -6.37 16.69
CA SER A 308 -9.06 -6.97 17.90
C SER A 308 -7.54 -6.88 17.86
N VAL A 309 -6.96 -5.92 18.55
CA VAL A 309 -5.53 -5.63 18.53
C VAL A 309 -4.92 -5.75 19.92
N ILE A 310 -3.87 -6.56 20.06
CA ILE A 310 -3.02 -6.61 21.24
C ILE A 310 -1.75 -5.82 20.93
N ARG A 311 -1.49 -4.75 21.68
CA ARG A 311 -0.28 -3.93 21.60
C ARG A 311 0.73 -4.37 22.62
N LEU A 312 1.98 -4.53 22.20
CA LEU A 312 3.13 -4.84 23.05
C LEU A 312 4.17 -3.73 22.89
N THR A 313 4.68 -3.19 24.00
CA THR A 313 5.67 -2.09 23.98
C THR A 313 6.77 -2.36 25.00
N GLY A 314 8.03 -2.21 24.59
CA GLY A 314 9.18 -2.43 25.47
C GLY A 314 10.52 -2.13 24.80
N LYS A 315 11.59 -2.27 25.56
CA LYS A 315 12.95 -1.95 25.07
C LYS A 315 13.64 -3.10 24.37
N ASP A 316 13.35 -4.32 24.78
CA ASP A 316 13.94 -5.54 24.21
C ASP A 316 13.03 -6.12 23.13
N TYR A 317 13.35 -5.83 21.85
CA TYR A 317 12.58 -6.31 20.72
C TYR A 317 12.58 -7.84 20.57
N LYS A 318 13.64 -8.53 21.05
CA LYS A 318 13.70 -9.99 21.01
C LYS A 318 12.71 -10.63 21.96
N LYS A 319 12.56 -10.02 23.15
CA LYS A 319 11.57 -10.44 24.15
C LYS A 319 10.13 -10.11 23.70
N ILE A 320 9.94 -8.97 23.02
CA ILE A 320 8.65 -8.63 22.39
C ILE A 320 8.29 -9.68 21.33
N ALA A 321 9.24 -10.04 20.45
CA ALA A 321 9.02 -11.06 19.42
C ALA A 321 8.74 -12.45 20.01
N GLU A 322 9.34 -12.79 21.14
CA GLU A 322 9.07 -14.04 21.87
C GLU A 322 7.64 -14.08 22.42
N LEU A 323 7.19 -12.99 23.05
CA LEU A 323 5.80 -12.91 23.53
C LEU A 323 4.81 -12.90 22.35
N ALA A 324 5.11 -12.20 21.27
CA ALA A 324 4.28 -12.19 20.07
C ALA A 324 4.12 -13.61 19.46
N ASP A 325 5.21 -14.38 19.45
CA ASP A 325 5.20 -15.77 18.98
C ASP A 325 4.39 -16.69 19.91
N LYS A 326 4.52 -16.51 21.24
CA LYS A 326 3.68 -17.22 22.23
C LYS A 326 2.20 -16.91 21.98
N ILE A 327 1.82 -15.64 21.80
CA ILE A 327 0.45 -15.22 21.51
C ILE A 327 -0.05 -15.86 20.22
N LEU A 328 0.74 -15.79 19.13
CA LEU A 328 0.40 -16.39 17.83
C LEU A 328 0.21 -17.91 17.95
N GLY A 329 1.14 -18.61 18.62
CA GLY A 329 1.09 -20.06 18.78
C GLY A 329 -0.18 -20.52 19.49
N ILE A 330 -0.60 -19.79 20.53
CA ILE A 330 -1.84 -20.08 21.24
C ILE A 330 -3.05 -19.68 20.39
N TRP A 331 -3.02 -18.51 19.72
CA TRP A 331 -4.10 -18.05 18.86
C TRP A 331 -4.43 -19.04 17.76
N ARG A 332 -3.45 -19.61 17.12
CA ARG A 332 -3.64 -20.59 16.02
C ARG A 332 -4.49 -21.80 16.43
N GLY A 333 -4.41 -22.24 17.68
CA GLY A 333 -5.21 -23.36 18.21
C GLY A 333 -6.40 -22.95 19.06
N TYR A 334 -6.73 -21.66 19.15
CA TYR A 334 -7.75 -21.17 20.06
C TYR A 334 -9.12 -21.04 19.40
N SER A 335 -10.12 -21.71 19.98
CA SER A 335 -11.53 -21.54 19.62
C SER A 335 -12.31 -20.93 20.78
N ASP A 336 -13.24 -20.03 20.48
CA ASP A 336 -14.21 -19.43 21.39
C ASP A 336 -15.56 -19.36 20.69
N GLU A 337 -16.34 -20.44 20.78
CA GLU A 337 -17.65 -20.57 20.14
C GLU A 337 -18.63 -19.49 20.59
N ALA A 338 -18.43 -18.94 21.80
CA ALA A 338 -19.26 -17.84 22.28
C ALA A 338 -19.22 -16.59 21.42
N VAL A 339 -18.17 -16.40 20.61
CA VAL A 339 -17.96 -15.26 19.71
C VAL A 339 -17.69 -15.71 18.28
N ASP A 340 -18.14 -16.89 17.89
CA ASP A 340 -18.01 -17.49 16.54
C ASP A 340 -16.56 -17.72 16.07
N VAL A 341 -15.59 -17.78 16.97
CA VAL A 341 -14.20 -18.06 16.67
C VAL A 341 -13.94 -19.56 16.71
N LEU A 342 -13.59 -20.13 15.58
CA LEU A 342 -13.06 -21.49 15.46
C LEU A 342 -11.63 -21.41 14.93
N ALA A 343 -10.71 -22.14 15.57
CA ALA A 343 -9.33 -22.24 15.12
C ALA A 343 -9.21 -23.01 13.79
N GLU A 344 -10.09 -23.99 13.60
CA GLU A 344 -10.10 -24.90 12.46
C GLU A 344 -11.53 -25.36 12.15
N SER A 345 -11.83 -25.60 10.89
CA SER A 345 -13.01 -26.36 10.45
C SER A 345 -12.68 -27.16 9.20
N ASP A 346 -13.18 -28.39 9.09
CA ASP A 346 -12.92 -29.29 7.97
C ASP A 346 -11.42 -29.52 7.63
N GLY A 347 -10.54 -29.41 8.65
CA GLY A 347 -9.10 -29.55 8.50
C GLY A 347 -8.37 -28.30 8.00
N GLU A 348 -9.06 -27.18 7.84
CA GLU A 348 -8.49 -25.91 7.40
C GLU A 348 -8.31 -24.94 8.57
N PRO A 349 -7.10 -24.37 8.78
CA PRO A 349 -6.83 -23.40 9.83
C PRO A 349 -7.43 -22.04 9.50
N HIS A 350 -7.92 -21.33 10.54
CA HIS A 350 -8.56 -20.03 10.36
C HIS A 350 -7.85 -18.88 11.05
N ASN A 351 -7.13 -19.14 12.14
CA ASN A 351 -6.51 -18.11 12.96
C ASN A 351 -5.12 -17.72 12.46
N THR A 352 -4.90 -16.42 12.35
CA THR A 352 -3.60 -15.82 12.05
C THR A 352 -3.53 -14.42 12.64
N ILE A 353 -2.40 -13.71 12.43
CA ILE A 353 -2.16 -12.35 12.90
C ILE A 353 -1.68 -11.47 11.74
N THR A 354 -2.10 -10.20 11.72
CA THR A 354 -1.50 -9.12 10.94
C THR A 354 -0.63 -8.31 11.91
N PRO A 355 0.71 -8.45 11.89
CA PRO A 355 1.62 -7.74 12.79
C PRO A 355 2.07 -6.41 12.21
N ILE A 356 2.19 -5.37 13.06
CA ILE A 356 2.67 -4.05 12.69
C ILE A 356 3.64 -3.54 13.75
N ALA A 357 4.89 -3.28 13.36
CA ALA A 357 5.95 -2.78 14.24
C ALA A 357 6.28 -1.31 13.96
N ARG A 358 6.71 -0.57 15.02
CA ARG A 358 7.20 0.81 14.94
C ARG A 358 8.01 1.18 16.17
N ARG A 359 8.65 2.34 16.14
CA ARG A 359 9.28 2.93 17.31
C ARG A 359 8.31 3.87 18.04
N ARG A 360 8.42 3.90 19.38
CA ARG A 360 7.80 4.89 20.27
C ARG A 360 8.89 5.51 21.14
N GLY A 361 9.55 6.55 20.63
CA GLY A 361 10.77 7.05 21.24
C GLY A 361 11.83 5.95 21.29
N ASP A 362 12.32 5.62 22.49
CA ASP A 362 13.33 4.57 22.68
C ASP A 362 12.75 3.15 22.77
N ASP A 363 11.42 3.02 22.82
CA ASP A 363 10.77 1.71 22.90
C ASP A 363 10.42 1.17 21.52
N PHE A 364 10.40 -0.14 21.38
CA PHE A 364 9.78 -0.85 20.27
C PHE A 364 8.31 -1.12 20.59
N GLU A 365 7.46 -1.03 19.59
CA GLU A 365 6.05 -1.31 19.70
C GLU A 365 5.60 -2.22 18.56
N ILE A 366 4.83 -3.28 18.88
CA ILE A 366 4.20 -4.12 17.89
C ILE A 366 2.71 -4.27 18.20
N ASP A 367 1.87 -4.08 17.19
CA ASP A 367 0.45 -4.37 17.22
C ASP A 367 0.20 -5.74 16.59
N LEU A 368 -0.46 -6.62 17.30
CA LEU A 368 -0.87 -7.95 16.86
C LEU A 368 -2.37 -7.93 16.59
N VAL A 369 -2.75 -7.76 15.33
CA VAL A 369 -4.17 -7.77 14.93
C VAL A 369 -4.61 -9.20 14.72
N LEU A 370 -5.50 -9.69 15.57
CA LEU A 370 -6.05 -11.05 15.51
C LEU A 370 -6.96 -11.15 14.27
N ARG A 371 -6.73 -12.18 13.46
CA ARG A 371 -7.51 -12.43 12.22
C ARG A 371 -8.04 -13.85 12.22
N ASN A 372 -9.19 -14.02 11.58
CA ASN A 372 -9.81 -15.31 11.32
C ASN A 372 -10.51 -15.28 9.96
N ASN A 373 -10.24 -16.28 9.11
CA ASN A 373 -10.75 -16.33 7.72
C ASN A 373 -11.92 -17.29 7.53
N ARG A 374 -12.57 -17.73 8.63
CA ARG A 374 -13.67 -18.68 8.56
C ARG A 374 -14.82 -18.14 7.70
N THR A 375 -15.34 -19.01 6.84
CA THR A 375 -16.53 -18.75 6.01
C THR A 375 -17.70 -19.60 6.48
N THR A 376 -18.92 -19.18 6.11
CA THR A 376 -20.15 -19.96 6.27
C THR A 376 -21.00 -19.82 5.01
N LYS A 377 -22.11 -20.56 4.94
CA LYS A 377 -23.09 -20.39 3.84
C LYS A 377 -23.70 -18.99 3.83
N GLU A 378 -23.88 -18.39 4.99
CA GLU A 378 -24.40 -17.03 5.17
C GLU A 378 -23.34 -15.97 4.82
N TYR A 379 -22.08 -16.23 5.19
CA TYR A 379 -20.94 -15.34 4.96
C TYR A 379 -19.87 -16.02 4.08
N PRO A 380 -20.10 -16.15 2.77
CA PRO A 380 -19.20 -16.89 1.88
C PRO A 380 -17.87 -16.17 1.64
N LEU A 381 -17.79 -14.87 1.90
CA LEU A 381 -16.56 -14.07 1.84
C LEU A 381 -15.82 -14.00 3.18
N GLY A 382 -16.41 -14.52 4.26
CA GLY A 382 -15.85 -14.54 5.60
C GLY A 382 -16.81 -13.94 6.65
N ILE A 383 -16.85 -14.54 7.84
CA ILE A 383 -17.62 -13.98 8.98
C ILE A 383 -17.00 -12.67 9.44
N PHE A 384 -15.66 -12.59 9.41
CA PHE A 384 -14.86 -11.42 9.79
C PHE A 384 -14.37 -10.67 8.54
N HIS A 385 -15.31 -10.31 7.70
CA HIS A 385 -15.13 -9.63 6.42
C HIS A 385 -16.25 -8.59 6.26
N PRO A 386 -16.07 -7.50 5.49
CA PRO A 386 -17.15 -6.56 5.21
C PRO A 386 -18.41 -7.28 4.71
N HIS A 387 -19.54 -7.05 5.36
CA HIS A 387 -20.81 -7.66 5.00
C HIS A 387 -21.49 -6.96 3.82
N ASP A 388 -22.43 -7.64 3.17
CA ASP A 388 -23.03 -7.22 1.88
C ASP A 388 -23.55 -5.78 1.87
N LYS A 389 -24.11 -5.29 2.99
CA LYS A 389 -24.61 -3.93 3.14
C LYS A 389 -23.55 -2.85 2.89
N LEU A 390 -22.25 -3.19 3.09
CA LEU A 390 -21.11 -2.26 2.94
C LEU A 390 -20.44 -2.36 1.57
N HIS A 391 -20.81 -3.37 0.74
CA HIS A 391 -20.14 -3.66 -0.53
C HIS A 391 -20.29 -2.56 -1.57
N HIS A 392 -21.27 -1.68 -1.43
CA HIS A 392 -21.43 -0.52 -2.31
C HIS A 392 -20.25 0.46 -2.18
N ILE A 393 -19.55 0.50 -1.04
CA ILE A 393 -18.35 1.29 -0.77
C ILE A 393 -17.09 0.42 -0.79
N LYS A 394 -17.05 -0.66 0.01
CA LYS A 394 -15.87 -1.52 0.16
C LYS A 394 -16.28 -3.00 0.23
N LYS A 395 -15.87 -3.76 -0.80
CA LYS A 395 -16.15 -5.19 -0.91
C LYS A 395 -14.89 -6.04 -0.76
N GLU A 396 -13.73 -5.47 -1.07
CA GLU A 396 -12.45 -6.18 -1.11
C GLU A 396 -12.00 -6.57 0.30
N ASN A 397 -11.12 -7.57 0.35
CA ASN A 397 -10.47 -8.01 1.59
C ASN A 397 -9.80 -6.85 2.33
N ILE A 398 -9.82 -6.88 3.66
CA ILE A 398 -9.20 -5.89 4.52
C ILE A 398 -7.75 -6.32 4.78
N GLY A 399 -6.83 -5.67 4.08
CA GLY A 399 -5.39 -5.88 4.19
C GLY A 399 -4.73 -4.99 5.25
N LEU A 400 -3.38 -5.03 5.29
CA LEU A 400 -2.56 -4.33 6.27
C LEU A 400 -2.89 -2.83 6.38
N ILE A 401 -3.04 -2.14 5.25
CA ILE A 401 -3.25 -0.68 5.20
C ILE A 401 -4.61 -0.32 5.81
N GLU A 402 -5.65 -1.04 5.39
CA GLU A 402 -7.01 -0.81 5.89
C GLU A 402 -7.13 -1.13 7.38
N VAL A 403 -6.50 -2.21 7.84
CA VAL A 403 -6.46 -2.58 9.27
C VAL A 403 -5.96 -1.43 10.13
N MET A 404 -4.98 -0.66 9.64
CA MET A 404 -4.41 0.48 10.35
C MET A 404 -5.26 1.76 10.25
N GLY A 405 -6.38 1.74 9.53
CA GLY A 405 -7.34 2.85 9.47
C GLY A 405 -7.20 3.78 8.26
N LEU A 406 -6.51 3.34 7.20
CA LEU A 406 -6.50 4.05 5.93
C LEU A 406 -7.33 3.26 4.90
N ALA A 407 -8.49 3.78 4.53
CA ALA A 407 -9.30 3.22 3.46
C ALA A 407 -8.65 3.49 2.10
N VAL A 408 -8.39 2.44 1.33
CA VAL A 408 -8.05 2.55 -0.09
C VAL A 408 -9.28 2.12 -0.88
N LEU A 409 -10.00 3.12 -1.40
CA LEU A 409 -11.27 2.94 -2.09
C LEU A 409 -11.08 2.95 -3.61
N PRO A 410 -11.92 2.22 -4.38
CA PRO A 410 -11.81 2.14 -5.83
C PRO A 410 -12.14 3.48 -6.52
N GLY A 411 -11.47 3.76 -7.65
CA GLY A 411 -11.59 4.99 -8.41
C GLY A 411 -13.01 5.33 -8.88
N ARG A 412 -13.85 4.30 -9.16
CA ARG A 412 -15.26 4.48 -9.53
C ARG A 412 -16.04 5.35 -8.55
N LEU A 413 -15.70 5.28 -7.26
CA LEU A 413 -16.44 6.04 -6.22
C LEU A 413 -16.35 7.55 -6.41
N LYS A 414 -15.32 8.07 -7.09
CA LYS A 414 -15.25 9.51 -7.36
C LYS A 414 -16.43 9.96 -8.20
N SER A 415 -16.64 9.34 -9.37
CA SER A 415 -17.74 9.69 -10.28
C SER A 415 -19.12 9.31 -9.70
N GLU A 416 -19.22 8.18 -9.00
CA GLU A 416 -20.43 7.75 -8.33
C GLU A 416 -20.88 8.77 -7.26
N MET A 417 -19.97 9.26 -6.42
CA MET A 417 -20.30 10.23 -5.37
C MET A 417 -20.59 11.62 -5.93
N ASP A 418 -19.94 12.06 -7.00
CA ASP A 418 -20.27 13.31 -7.69
C ASP A 418 -21.68 13.25 -8.29
N SER A 419 -22.05 12.13 -8.92
CA SER A 419 -23.38 11.90 -9.47
C SER A 419 -24.44 11.79 -8.36
N LEU A 420 -24.12 11.07 -7.27
CA LEU A 420 -24.99 10.94 -6.10
C LEU A 420 -25.29 12.30 -5.50
N ARG A 421 -24.27 13.12 -5.24
CA ARG A 421 -24.44 14.48 -4.72
C ARG A 421 -25.40 15.30 -5.58
N THR A 422 -25.21 15.25 -6.90
CA THR A 422 -26.06 15.97 -7.84
C THR A 422 -27.50 15.49 -7.77
N ALA A 423 -27.72 14.16 -7.80
CA ALA A 423 -29.07 13.58 -7.74
C ALA A 423 -29.80 13.95 -6.45
N LEU A 424 -29.13 13.92 -5.30
CA LEU A 424 -29.72 14.26 -4.00
C LEU A 424 -30.08 15.74 -3.89
N LEU A 425 -29.23 16.64 -4.41
CA LEU A 425 -29.51 18.07 -4.44
C LEU A 425 -30.71 18.42 -5.36
N GLU A 426 -30.93 17.62 -6.39
CA GLU A 426 -32.10 17.76 -7.29
C GLU A 426 -33.36 17.04 -6.78
N GLY A 427 -33.28 16.35 -5.64
CA GLY A 427 -34.39 15.59 -5.06
C GLY A 427 -34.78 14.35 -5.87
N LYS A 428 -33.84 13.76 -6.63
CA LYS A 428 -34.09 12.56 -7.44
C LYS A 428 -34.09 11.30 -6.58
N ASP A 429 -35.04 10.40 -6.86
CA ASP A 429 -34.97 9.03 -6.34
C ASP A 429 -33.91 8.23 -7.15
N ILE A 430 -32.91 7.71 -6.43
CA ILE A 430 -31.80 6.96 -7.03
C ILE A 430 -32.04 5.44 -7.05
N ARG A 431 -33.11 4.93 -6.42
CA ARG A 431 -33.31 3.49 -6.19
C ARG A 431 -33.36 2.66 -7.48
N ASN A 432 -33.86 3.26 -8.56
CA ASN A 432 -33.94 2.61 -9.88
C ASN A 432 -32.80 3.03 -10.84
N ASP A 433 -31.81 3.79 -10.37
CA ASP A 433 -30.66 4.15 -11.17
C ASP A 433 -29.69 2.95 -11.27
N GLU A 434 -29.21 2.64 -12.47
CA GLU A 434 -28.34 1.48 -12.72
C GLU A 434 -27.00 1.53 -11.96
N VAL A 435 -26.48 2.73 -11.71
CA VAL A 435 -25.19 2.96 -11.05
C VAL A 435 -25.37 3.29 -9.57
N LEU A 436 -26.32 4.17 -9.25
CA LEU A 436 -26.50 4.72 -7.91
C LEU A 436 -27.43 3.89 -7.04
N GLY A 437 -28.29 3.03 -7.63
CA GLY A 437 -29.29 2.25 -6.88
C GLY A 437 -28.71 1.39 -5.76
N LYS A 438 -27.46 0.92 -5.92
CA LYS A 438 -26.76 0.17 -4.87
C LYS A 438 -26.44 0.99 -3.61
N HIS A 439 -26.53 2.32 -3.66
CA HIS A 439 -26.32 3.23 -2.54
C HIS A 439 -27.64 3.66 -1.87
N ALA A 440 -28.80 3.26 -2.41
CA ALA A 440 -30.10 3.82 -2.02
C ALA A 440 -30.43 3.60 -0.53
N ASP A 441 -30.24 2.40 -0.01
CA ASP A 441 -30.54 2.09 1.39
C ASP A 441 -29.64 2.91 2.35
N TRP A 442 -28.35 3.02 2.05
CA TRP A 442 -27.40 3.86 2.80
C TRP A 442 -27.79 5.35 2.73
N VAL A 443 -28.22 5.82 1.55
CA VAL A 443 -28.68 7.21 1.37
C VAL A 443 -29.92 7.48 2.22
N ASP A 444 -30.90 6.59 2.23
CA ASP A 444 -32.11 6.74 3.07
C ASP A 444 -31.75 6.85 4.56
N GLU A 445 -30.78 6.05 5.02
CA GLU A 445 -30.31 6.05 6.42
C GLU A 445 -29.64 7.39 6.79
N PHE A 446 -28.71 7.90 5.99
CA PHE A 446 -28.00 9.12 6.36
C PHE A 446 -28.83 10.38 6.10
N MET A 447 -29.66 10.43 5.05
CA MET A 447 -30.57 11.56 4.80
C MET A 447 -31.62 11.71 5.90
N ALA A 448 -31.97 10.63 6.59
CA ALA A 448 -32.82 10.70 7.77
C ALA A 448 -32.17 11.48 8.92
N LYS A 449 -30.83 11.47 9.01
CA LYS A 449 -30.04 12.16 10.06
C LYS A 449 -29.68 13.60 9.65
N HIS A 450 -29.45 13.86 8.36
CA HIS A 450 -28.98 15.14 7.83
C HIS A 450 -30.12 15.93 7.19
N LYS A 451 -31.03 16.47 8.01
CA LYS A 451 -32.20 17.27 7.54
C LYS A 451 -31.81 18.63 6.94
N ASP A 452 -30.60 19.07 7.21
CA ASP A 452 -29.99 20.30 6.72
C ASP A 452 -29.16 20.11 5.44
N PHE A 453 -29.18 18.90 4.83
CA PHE A 453 -28.44 18.59 3.61
C PHE A 453 -28.77 19.61 2.50
N ASN A 454 -27.73 20.29 2.02
CA ASN A 454 -27.86 21.35 1.03
C ASN A 454 -26.58 21.48 0.20
N LYS A 455 -26.52 22.41 -0.74
CA LYS A 455 -25.41 22.59 -1.67
C LYS A 455 -24.08 22.89 -0.98
N ASP A 456 -24.07 23.53 0.17
CA ASP A 456 -22.88 24.00 0.85
C ASP A 456 -22.22 22.89 1.71
N ASN A 457 -23.01 21.93 2.20
CA ASN A 457 -22.54 20.87 3.09
C ASN A 457 -22.60 19.45 2.49
N ALA A 458 -23.20 19.27 1.33
CA ALA A 458 -23.45 17.95 0.72
C ALA A 458 -22.18 17.12 0.54
N GLU A 459 -21.08 17.72 0.11
CA GLU A 459 -19.81 17.01 -0.11
C GLU A 459 -19.21 16.53 1.22
N GLU A 460 -19.22 17.39 2.23
CA GLU A 460 -18.68 17.07 3.56
C GLU A 460 -19.50 15.94 4.22
N ILE A 461 -20.83 16.01 4.14
CA ILE A 461 -21.71 14.96 4.67
C ILE A 461 -21.43 13.62 3.99
N ILE A 462 -21.39 13.56 2.65
CA ILE A 462 -21.13 12.33 1.91
C ILE A 462 -19.74 11.76 2.28
N ARG A 463 -18.71 12.60 2.38
CA ARG A 463 -17.37 12.18 2.79
C ARG A 463 -17.35 11.61 4.21
N GLN A 464 -18.05 12.27 5.13
CA GLN A 464 -18.18 11.80 6.52
C GLN A 464 -18.91 10.45 6.59
N GLU A 465 -20.00 10.29 5.86
CA GLU A 465 -20.78 9.05 5.83
C GLU A 465 -20.00 7.89 5.18
N ILE A 466 -19.17 8.14 4.16
CA ILE A 466 -18.22 7.14 3.62
C ILE A 466 -17.25 6.68 4.71
N GLY A 467 -16.73 7.61 5.52
CA GLY A 467 -15.84 7.28 6.64
C GLY A 467 -16.53 6.41 7.70
N LEU A 468 -17.81 6.67 8.00
CA LEU A 468 -18.59 5.83 8.92
C LEU A 468 -18.83 4.42 8.34
N VAL A 469 -19.11 4.30 7.05
CA VAL A 469 -19.17 2.98 6.37
C VAL A 469 -17.83 2.25 6.53
N PHE A 470 -16.69 2.93 6.35
CA PHE A 470 -15.38 2.30 6.54
C PHE A 470 -15.13 1.91 8.00
N SER A 471 -15.61 2.67 8.98
CA SER A 471 -15.59 2.28 10.40
C SER A 471 -16.38 0.98 10.65
N GLU A 472 -17.54 0.81 10.00
CA GLU A 472 -18.30 -0.44 10.06
C GLU A 472 -17.55 -1.59 9.36
N VAL A 473 -16.90 -1.34 8.22
CA VAL A 473 -16.03 -2.30 7.53
C VAL A 473 -14.96 -2.86 8.47
N LEU A 474 -14.29 -2.01 9.25
CA LEU A 474 -13.30 -2.46 10.23
C LEU A 474 -13.96 -3.24 11.40
N THR A 475 -15.15 -2.82 11.81
CA THR A 475 -15.92 -3.53 12.84
C THR A 475 -16.32 -4.94 12.38
N ASP A 476 -16.78 -5.08 11.13
CA ASP A 476 -17.10 -6.39 10.55
C ASP A 476 -15.86 -7.29 10.47
N ALA A 477 -14.69 -6.70 10.14
CA ALA A 477 -13.42 -7.43 10.08
C ALA A 477 -12.82 -7.78 11.44
N GLY A 478 -13.31 -7.18 12.55
CA GLY A 478 -12.87 -7.45 13.91
C GLY A 478 -13.36 -8.80 14.42
N VAL A 479 -12.46 -9.60 15.00
CA VAL A 479 -12.78 -10.94 15.53
C VAL A 479 -13.59 -10.84 16.81
N TYR A 480 -13.14 -10.08 17.79
CA TYR A 480 -13.88 -9.76 19.00
C TYR A 480 -14.53 -8.39 18.80
N LYS A 481 -15.86 -8.37 18.68
CA LYS A 481 -16.63 -7.13 18.49
C LYS A 481 -16.51 -6.21 19.70
N ASP A 482 -16.71 -4.91 19.51
CA ASP A 482 -16.68 -3.93 20.59
C ASP A 482 -18.01 -3.89 21.35
N ASP A 483 -18.42 -5.05 21.86
CA ASP A 483 -19.54 -5.25 22.75
C ASP A 483 -19.10 -6.01 24.01
N GLU A 484 -20.01 -6.20 24.96
CA GLU A 484 -19.73 -6.91 26.22
C GLU A 484 -19.22 -8.34 25.98
N LYS A 485 -19.78 -9.03 24.97
CA LYS A 485 -19.46 -10.41 24.63
C LYS A 485 -18.05 -10.51 24.02
N GLY A 486 -17.72 -9.63 23.08
CA GLY A 486 -16.40 -9.59 22.44
C GLY A 486 -15.31 -9.13 23.40
N ARG A 487 -15.58 -8.12 24.25
CA ARG A 487 -14.65 -7.69 25.30
C ARG A 487 -14.32 -8.80 26.28
N LYS A 488 -15.32 -9.57 26.75
CA LYS A 488 -15.10 -10.76 27.57
C LYS A 488 -14.33 -11.85 26.81
N GLY A 489 -14.56 -11.99 25.51
CA GLY A 489 -13.88 -12.96 24.65
C GLY A 489 -12.36 -12.71 24.56
N ILE A 490 -11.94 -11.48 24.27
CA ILE A 490 -10.51 -11.16 24.18
C ILE A 490 -9.80 -11.32 25.53
N LEU A 491 -10.48 -11.03 26.65
CA LEU A 491 -9.92 -11.25 27.98
C LEU A 491 -9.74 -12.74 28.28
N ARG A 492 -10.72 -13.62 27.94
CA ARG A 492 -10.54 -15.06 28.04
C ARG A 492 -9.36 -15.56 27.21
N PHE A 493 -9.15 -15.00 26.03
CA PHE A 493 -7.98 -15.33 25.23
C PHE A 493 -6.67 -14.92 25.93
N ILE A 494 -6.58 -13.70 26.49
CA ILE A 494 -5.41 -13.23 27.25
C ILE A 494 -5.17 -14.13 28.48
N GLU A 495 -6.21 -14.52 29.22
CA GLU A 495 -6.11 -15.46 30.33
C GLU A 495 -5.57 -16.83 29.86
N ARG A 496 -6.00 -17.30 28.68
CA ARG A 496 -5.49 -18.53 28.07
C ARG A 496 -3.99 -18.44 27.78
N VAL A 497 -3.51 -17.30 27.27
CA VAL A 497 -2.08 -17.06 27.06
C VAL A 497 -1.27 -17.12 28.35
N ASN A 498 -1.84 -16.64 29.46
CA ASN A 498 -1.22 -16.66 30.78
C ASN A 498 -1.26 -18.03 31.47
N SER A 499 -2.17 -18.92 31.06
CA SER A 499 -2.33 -20.24 31.67
C SER A 499 -1.36 -21.29 31.09
N LEU A 500 -0.69 -20.99 29.99
CA LEU A 500 0.31 -21.83 29.30
C LEU A 500 1.68 -21.18 29.36
#